data_8274c0a48221e15599050288c971e29e
#
_entry.id   8274c0a48221e15599050288c971e29e
#
_cell.length_a   1.000
_cell.length_b   1.000
_cell.length_c   1.000
_cell.angle_alpha   90.00
_cell.angle_beta   90.00
_cell.angle_gamma   90.00
#
_symmetry.space_group_name_H-M   'P 1'
#
loop_
_entity.id
_entity.type
_entity.pdbx_description
1 polymer ?
#
loop_
_entity_poly.entity_id
_entity_poly.type
_entity_poly.pdbx_seq_one_letter_code
_entity_poly.pdbx_strand_id
1 'polypeptide(L)'
;MKNKVLLMIADGLGDRPCEELGWKTPLEAARKDHLNQIASEGSSGIMDLWQCGTPVGTDLGHMILFGYGLPDYPGRGPIEAFGEGMELQPGDIALRANFATCRDGLVVDRRAGRIRQGTRELAAALDGMQVEDVQVLFKEATEHRAVMVLRGPGLSSAITDADPKKEGQPIRPVLPRDGSPEAERTARILDRVLVRCQEILAQHPLNREREIAGLPPANAILTRGAGQMPKLEKTAEKYHLKAACVAAESTVLGAARLAGFDTYTDPGRMTGNLDTDIDRKVELAVKALADHDFVVLHMKAPDLMGHDGNPRGKVRAIERYDAMAGKVLEEIPELTGFNLILALAADHSTPCERREHSGDPVPIVVAGKNIRKDQVTEYDEIQGAQGGLNRMTGHMFFQFLMDYLEVVPKEGN
;
A
#
# COMPACT_ATOMS: atom_id res chain seq x y z
N MET A 1 21.66 15.77 -20.03
CA MET A 1 21.59 14.58 -19.15
C MET A 1 20.12 14.29 -18.95
N LYS A 2 19.71 13.02 -18.93
CA LYS A 2 18.33 12.62 -18.68
C LYS A 2 17.97 12.92 -17.22
N ASN A 3 16.75 13.40 -16.96
CA ASN A 3 16.26 13.56 -15.60
C ASN A 3 15.77 12.23 -15.05
N LYS A 4 15.97 12.00 -13.76
CA LYS A 4 15.40 10.88 -12.99
C LYS A 4 14.80 11.40 -11.71
N VAL A 5 13.71 10.78 -11.27
CA VAL A 5 13.03 11.12 -10.01
C VAL A 5 13.23 10.02 -8.99
N LEU A 6 13.64 10.38 -7.78
CA LEU A 6 13.50 9.54 -6.60
C LEU A 6 12.42 10.15 -5.70
N LEU A 7 11.28 9.49 -5.60
CA LEU A 7 10.19 9.85 -4.71
C LEU A 7 10.32 9.07 -3.40
N MET A 8 10.67 9.76 -2.32
CA MET A 8 10.71 9.19 -0.98
C MET A 8 9.34 9.41 -0.30
N ILE A 9 8.71 8.32 0.13
CA ILE A 9 7.40 8.35 0.79
C ILE A 9 7.53 7.89 2.24
N ALA A 10 7.19 8.76 3.18
CA ALA A 10 6.98 8.41 4.59
C ALA A 10 5.48 8.18 4.82
N ASP A 11 5.07 6.93 4.92
CA ASP A 11 3.67 6.53 5.08
C ASP A 11 3.07 7.13 6.35
N GLY A 12 1.90 7.73 6.24
CA GLY A 12 1.17 8.31 7.36
C GLY A 12 1.89 9.44 8.09
N LEU A 13 2.81 10.16 7.42
CA LEU A 13 3.73 11.12 8.03
C LEU A 13 3.00 12.25 8.76
N GLY A 14 2.00 12.87 8.13
CA GLY A 14 1.32 14.04 8.68
C GLY A 14 0.64 13.73 10.02
N ASP A 15 0.63 14.73 10.90
CA ASP A 15 0.04 14.61 12.24
C ASP A 15 -0.54 15.94 12.70
N ARG A 16 -1.15 15.91 13.85
CA ARG A 16 -1.64 17.08 14.59
C ARG A 16 -0.74 17.36 15.79
N PRO A 17 -0.79 18.58 16.38
CA PRO A 17 -0.01 18.90 17.56
C PRO A 17 -0.35 17.96 18.73
N CYS A 18 0.69 17.38 19.36
CA CYS A 18 0.57 16.44 20.46
C CYS A 18 0.98 17.10 21.78
N GLU A 19 0.18 16.96 22.84
CA GLU A 19 0.45 17.56 24.15
C GLU A 19 1.81 17.11 24.71
N GLU A 20 2.11 15.81 24.62
CA GLU A 20 3.37 15.26 25.12
C GLU A 20 4.63 15.72 24.37
N LEU A 21 4.46 16.37 23.20
CA LEU A 21 5.53 17.00 22.42
C LEU A 21 5.55 18.52 22.57
N GLY A 22 4.85 19.05 23.57
CA GLY A 22 4.72 20.49 23.79
C GLY A 22 3.90 21.20 22.70
N TRP A 23 2.84 20.54 22.23
CA TRP A 23 1.94 21.01 21.18
C TRP A 23 2.62 21.19 19.81
N LYS A 24 3.67 20.43 19.55
CA LYS A 24 4.26 20.26 18.23
C LYS A 24 3.72 18.99 17.56
N THR A 25 3.74 18.98 16.23
CA THR A 25 3.58 17.70 15.50
C THR A 25 4.82 16.82 15.72
N PRO A 26 4.74 15.51 15.55
CA PRO A 26 5.92 14.65 15.55
C PRO A 26 6.99 15.09 14.55
N LEU A 27 6.58 15.63 13.38
CA LEU A 27 7.50 16.11 12.36
C LEU A 27 8.21 17.40 12.79
N GLU A 28 7.49 18.36 13.42
CA GLU A 28 8.12 19.55 14.01
C GLU A 28 9.08 19.20 15.16
N ALA A 29 8.79 18.16 15.93
CA ALA A 29 9.59 17.77 17.10
C ALA A 29 10.82 16.91 16.75
N ALA A 30 10.82 16.25 15.59
CA ALA A 30 11.90 15.36 15.17
C ALA A 30 13.17 16.12 14.78
N ARG A 31 14.33 15.52 15.07
CA ARG A 31 15.59 15.94 14.49
C ARG A 31 15.69 15.42 13.05
N LYS A 32 15.75 16.35 12.09
CA LYS A 32 15.59 16.05 10.67
C LYS A 32 16.51 16.91 9.78
N ASP A 33 17.78 16.88 10.09
CA ASP A 33 18.80 17.77 9.47
C ASP A 33 18.90 17.55 7.96
N HIS A 34 18.78 16.28 7.47
CA HIS A 34 18.87 15.96 6.04
C HIS A 34 17.58 16.28 5.29
N LEU A 35 16.41 16.06 5.90
CA LEU A 35 15.14 16.47 5.31
C LEU A 35 15.06 18.00 5.21
N ASN A 36 15.55 18.72 6.22
CA ASN A 36 15.66 20.17 6.18
C ASN A 36 16.64 20.65 5.10
N GLN A 37 17.77 19.96 4.91
CA GLN A 37 18.68 20.25 3.81
C GLN A 37 17.96 20.13 2.46
N ILE A 38 17.22 19.03 2.22
CA ILE A 38 16.46 18.83 0.97
C ILE A 38 15.43 19.94 0.78
N ALA A 39 14.69 20.34 1.84
CA ALA A 39 13.73 21.44 1.77
C ALA A 39 14.41 22.77 1.39
N SER A 40 15.55 23.09 2.03
CA SER A 40 16.29 24.32 1.78
C SER A 40 16.92 24.41 0.37
N GLU A 41 17.05 23.28 -0.31
CA GLU A 41 17.60 23.19 -1.66
C GLU A 41 16.52 23.12 -2.75
N GLY A 42 15.25 23.09 -2.38
CA GLY A 42 14.12 22.89 -3.28
C GLY A 42 12.96 23.86 -3.14
N SER A 43 11.82 23.41 -3.59
CA SER A 43 10.52 24.03 -3.37
C SER A 43 9.66 23.13 -2.50
N SER A 44 9.01 23.70 -1.50
CA SER A 44 8.13 23.04 -0.55
C SER A 44 6.66 23.38 -0.79
N GLY A 45 5.76 22.56 -0.28
CA GLY A 45 4.32 22.76 -0.34
C GLY A 45 3.58 21.85 0.62
N ILE A 46 2.26 21.88 0.56
CA ILE A 46 1.38 20.92 1.23
C ILE A 46 0.47 20.26 0.21
N MET A 47 0.09 19.01 0.46
CA MET A 47 -0.67 18.20 -0.47
C MET A 47 -1.89 17.57 0.19
N ASP A 48 -3.06 17.76 -0.41
CA ASP A 48 -4.23 16.93 -0.17
C ASP A 48 -4.19 15.74 -1.14
N LEU A 49 -4.15 14.51 -0.64
CA LEU A 49 -3.99 13.35 -1.55
C LEU A 49 -5.09 13.30 -2.60
N TRP A 50 -6.35 13.42 -2.19
CA TRP A 50 -7.50 13.46 -3.11
C TRP A 50 -8.14 14.84 -3.14
N GLN A 51 -8.86 15.18 -2.11
CA GLN A 51 -9.56 16.46 -1.93
C GLN A 51 -9.36 16.94 -0.51
N CYS A 52 -9.40 18.25 -0.32
CA CYS A 52 -9.25 18.87 0.99
C CYS A 52 -10.19 18.22 2.02
N GLY A 53 -9.62 17.78 3.14
CA GLY A 53 -10.35 17.17 4.23
C GLY A 53 -10.81 15.73 4.00
N THR A 54 -10.43 15.08 2.90
CA THR A 54 -10.81 13.69 2.60
C THR A 54 -9.73 12.71 3.04
N PRO A 55 -9.97 11.86 4.07
CA PRO A 55 -9.04 10.80 4.43
C PRO A 55 -8.94 9.76 3.32
N VAL A 56 -7.74 9.28 3.05
CA VAL A 56 -7.49 8.16 2.13
C VAL A 56 -6.74 7.04 2.83
N GLY A 57 -6.86 5.82 2.32
CA GLY A 57 -6.07 4.67 2.78
C GLY A 57 -4.72 4.62 2.06
N THR A 58 -3.78 3.86 2.62
CA THR A 58 -2.45 3.61 2.02
C THR A 58 -2.54 3.17 0.56
N ASP A 59 -3.49 2.29 0.24
CA ASP A 59 -3.73 1.76 -1.10
C ASP A 59 -4.12 2.86 -2.11
N LEU A 60 -5.14 3.65 -1.79
CA LEU A 60 -5.58 4.76 -2.64
C LEU A 60 -4.55 5.90 -2.67
N GLY A 61 -3.93 6.22 -1.52
CA GLY A 61 -2.88 7.25 -1.44
C GLY A 61 -1.72 6.96 -2.39
N HIS A 62 -1.22 5.73 -2.38
CA HIS A 62 -0.16 5.32 -3.31
C HIS A 62 -0.64 5.28 -4.77
N MET A 63 -1.86 4.82 -5.05
CA MET A 63 -2.41 4.90 -6.41
C MET A 63 -2.44 6.33 -6.93
N ILE A 64 -2.84 7.29 -6.09
CA ILE A 64 -2.83 8.72 -6.47
C ILE A 64 -1.42 9.21 -6.77
N LEU A 65 -0.45 8.87 -5.90
CA LEU A 65 0.96 9.21 -6.10
C LEU A 65 1.59 8.50 -7.31
N PHE A 66 0.92 7.50 -7.87
CA PHE A 66 1.32 6.78 -9.09
C PHE A 66 0.48 7.19 -10.32
N GLY A 67 -0.30 8.27 -10.22
CA GLY A 67 -1.00 8.89 -11.35
C GLY A 67 -2.44 8.47 -11.57
N TYR A 68 -3.05 7.73 -10.64
CA TYR A 68 -4.45 7.35 -10.68
C TYR A 68 -5.34 8.28 -9.86
N GLY A 69 -6.64 8.18 -10.08
CA GLY A 69 -7.65 8.86 -9.28
C GLY A 69 -8.58 7.88 -8.56
N LEU A 70 -9.51 8.42 -7.76
CA LEU A 70 -10.53 7.62 -7.09
C LEU A 70 -11.39 6.78 -8.06
N PRO A 71 -11.73 7.25 -9.28
CA PRO A 71 -12.46 6.43 -10.25
C PRO A 71 -11.69 5.18 -10.72
N ASP A 72 -10.37 5.18 -10.62
CA ASP A 72 -9.49 4.10 -11.05
C ASP A 72 -9.27 3.06 -9.93
N TYR A 73 -9.72 3.37 -8.72
CA TYR A 73 -9.48 2.53 -7.55
C TYR A 73 -10.24 1.20 -7.62
N PRO A 74 -9.53 0.06 -7.74
CA PRO A 74 -10.17 -1.24 -7.95
C PRO A 74 -10.74 -1.85 -6.67
N GLY A 75 -10.57 -1.20 -5.52
CA GLY A 75 -10.77 -1.79 -4.20
C GLY A 75 -9.53 -2.49 -3.66
N ARG A 76 -9.55 -2.81 -2.38
CA ARG A 76 -8.39 -3.34 -1.67
C ARG A 76 -8.00 -4.76 -2.08
N GLY A 77 -8.99 -5.58 -2.45
CA GLY A 77 -8.73 -6.98 -2.86
C GLY A 77 -7.74 -7.08 -4.02
N PRO A 78 -7.97 -6.41 -5.16
CA PRO A 78 -7.04 -6.42 -6.29
C PRO A 78 -5.64 -5.90 -5.93
N ILE A 79 -5.54 -4.85 -5.15
CA ILE A 79 -4.24 -4.29 -4.74
C ILE A 79 -3.46 -5.31 -3.89
N GLU A 80 -4.10 -5.99 -2.94
CA GLU A 80 -3.44 -7.04 -2.18
C GLU A 80 -3.08 -8.26 -3.05
N ALA A 81 -3.91 -8.61 -4.05
CA ALA A 81 -3.58 -9.65 -5.01
C ALA A 81 -2.30 -9.34 -5.80
N PHE A 82 -2.20 -8.14 -6.34
CA PHE A 82 -0.95 -7.67 -6.96
C PHE A 82 0.22 -7.65 -5.98
N GLY A 83 -0.02 -7.25 -4.73
CA GLY A 83 0.99 -7.25 -3.67
C GLY A 83 1.59 -8.62 -3.42
N GLU A 84 0.77 -9.66 -3.48
CA GLU A 84 1.21 -11.05 -3.39
C GLU A 84 1.71 -11.63 -4.74
N GLY A 85 1.79 -10.81 -5.79
CA GLY A 85 2.29 -11.21 -7.10
C GLY A 85 1.33 -12.09 -7.90
N MET A 86 0.02 -11.92 -7.70
CA MET A 86 -0.99 -12.53 -8.57
C MET A 86 -1.23 -11.64 -9.79
N GLU A 87 -1.42 -12.26 -10.94
CA GLU A 87 -1.81 -11.57 -12.17
C GLU A 87 -3.33 -11.52 -12.29
N LEU A 88 -3.89 -10.31 -12.31
CA LEU A 88 -5.31 -10.08 -12.49
C LEU A 88 -5.64 -9.68 -13.92
N GLN A 89 -6.82 -10.11 -14.37
CA GLN A 89 -7.41 -9.71 -15.64
C GLN A 89 -8.57 -8.73 -15.40
N PRO A 90 -8.89 -7.84 -16.34
CA PRO A 90 -10.08 -7.02 -16.26
C PRO A 90 -11.33 -7.87 -16.03
N GLY A 91 -12.12 -7.52 -15.02
CA GLY A 91 -13.32 -8.26 -14.62
C GLY A 91 -13.11 -9.27 -13.48
N ASP A 92 -11.87 -9.63 -13.14
CA ASP A 92 -11.58 -10.47 -11.97
C ASP A 92 -12.10 -9.80 -10.68
N ILE A 93 -12.71 -10.58 -9.80
CA ILE A 93 -13.09 -10.15 -8.45
C ILE A 93 -12.05 -10.70 -7.47
N ALA A 94 -11.30 -9.81 -6.85
CA ALA A 94 -10.32 -10.18 -5.84
C ALA A 94 -10.81 -9.81 -4.43
N LEU A 95 -10.53 -10.68 -3.47
CA LEU A 95 -10.93 -10.55 -2.08
C LEU A 95 -9.73 -10.83 -1.17
N ARG A 96 -9.65 -10.09 -0.07
CA ARG A 96 -8.81 -10.51 1.05
C ARG A 96 -9.40 -11.75 1.67
N ALA A 97 -8.57 -12.71 2.02
CA ALA A 97 -8.96 -13.94 2.68
C ALA A 97 -8.13 -14.17 3.94
N ASN A 98 -8.72 -14.86 4.91
CA ASN A 98 -8.01 -15.37 6.08
C ASN A 98 -8.30 -16.85 6.22
N PHE A 99 -7.27 -17.63 6.55
CA PHE A 99 -7.47 -18.96 7.15
C PHE A 99 -8.03 -18.81 8.55
N ALA A 100 -9.09 -19.52 8.85
CA ALA A 100 -9.82 -19.46 10.13
C ALA A 100 -10.13 -20.85 10.65
N THR A 101 -10.50 -20.94 11.93
CA THR A 101 -11.01 -22.17 12.55
C THR A 101 -12.51 -22.07 12.77
N CYS A 102 -13.26 -23.04 12.20
CA CYS A 102 -14.68 -23.22 12.48
C CYS A 102 -14.91 -24.52 13.26
N ARG A 103 -15.83 -24.47 14.24
CA ARG A 103 -16.36 -25.61 14.97
C ARG A 103 -17.86 -25.43 15.14
N ASP A 104 -18.62 -26.49 14.94
CA ASP A 104 -20.08 -26.51 15.08
C ASP A 104 -20.77 -25.34 14.33
N GLY A 105 -20.27 -25.01 13.13
CA GLY A 105 -20.80 -23.92 12.30
C GLY A 105 -20.40 -22.51 12.73
N LEU A 106 -19.61 -22.36 13.80
CA LEU A 106 -19.18 -21.06 14.32
C LEU A 106 -17.68 -20.83 14.08
N VAL A 107 -17.31 -19.60 13.78
CA VAL A 107 -15.92 -19.15 13.72
C VAL A 107 -15.40 -19.00 15.15
N VAL A 108 -14.55 -19.91 15.59
CA VAL A 108 -13.95 -19.90 16.94
C VAL A 108 -12.59 -19.19 16.98
N ASP A 109 -11.91 -19.08 15.85
CA ASP A 109 -10.68 -18.31 15.70
C ASP A 109 -10.58 -17.79 14.26
N ARG A 110 -10.59 -16.48 14.11
CA ARG A 110 -10.52 -15.80 12.80
C ARG A 110 -9.14 -15.84 12.14
N ARG A 111 -8.15 -16.43 12.79
CA ARG A 111 -6.74 -16.46 12.38
C ARG A 111 -6.12 -17.84 12.42
N ALA A 112 -6.91 -18.89 12.71
CA ALA A 112 -6.43 -20.28 12.87
C ALA A 112 -5.18 -20.39 13.76
N GLY A 113 -5.20 -19.73 14.96
CA GLY A 113 -4.06 -19.69 15.86
C GLY A 113 -2.88 -18.86 15.33
N ARG A 114 -3.12 -17.89 14.44
CA ARG A 114 -2.08 -17.17 13.69
C ARG A 114 -1.14 -18.13 12.96
N ILE A 115 -1.72 -19.08 12.24
CA ILE A 115 -0.97 -20.06 11.45
C ILE A 115 0.12 -19.39 10.62
N ARG A 116 1.37 -19.90 10.71
CA ARG A 116 2.54 -19.38 10.00
C ARG A 116 3.20 -20.42 9.10
N GLN A 117 2.90 -21.70 9.31
CA GLN A 117 3.48 -22.82 8.57
C GLN A 117 2.39 -23.65 7.94
N GLY A 118 2.63 -24.16 6.73
CA GLY A 118 1.68 -24.98 6.00
C GLY A 118 0.59 -24.19 5.25
N THR A 119 0.60 -22.89 5.29
CA THR A 119 -0.39 -22.04 4.57
C THR A 119 -0.25 -22.18 3.05
N ARG A 120 0.97 -22.43 2.56
CA ARG A 120 1.23 -22.65 1.14
C ARG A 120 0.58 -23.94 0.65
N GLU A 121 0.68 -25.02 1.41
CA GLU A 121 0.09 -26.32 1.10
C GLU A 121 -1.45 -26.23 1.13
N LEU A 122 -2.00 -25.53 2.12
CA LEU A 122 -3.44 -25.30 2.20
C LEU A 122 -3.95 -24.42 1.05
N ALA A 123 -3.20 -23.37 0.69
CA ALA A 123 -3.53 -22.51 -0.44
C ALA A 123 -3.49 -23.29 -1.78
N ALA A 124 -2.47 -24.11 -1.98
CA ALA A 124 -2.34 -24.95 -3.18
C ALA A 124 -3.50 -25.95 -3.34
N ALA A 125 -4.10 -26.42 -2.24
CA ALA A 125 -5.27 -27.29 -2.28
C ALA A 125 -6.56 -26.56 -2.72
N LEU A 126 -6.59 -25.23 -2.61
CA LEU A 126 -7.73 -24.39 -3.00
C LEU A 126 -7.54 -23.74 -4.38
N ASP A 127 -6.28 -23.57 -4.80
CA ASP A 127 -5.95 -22.88 -6.06
C ASP A 127 -6.38 -23.71 -7.27
N GLY A 128 -6.90 -23.04 -8.29
CA GLY A 128 -7.40 -23.67 -9.50
C GLY A 128 -8.77 -24.34 -9.40
N MET A 129 -9.44 -24.26 -8.24
CA MET A 129 -10.78 -24.82 -8.04
C MET A 129 -11.77 -24.19 -9.02
N GLN A 130 -12.69 -25.01 -9.54
CA GLN A 130 -13.78 -24.56 -10.40
C GLN A 130 -15.12 -24.66 -9.67
N VAL A 131 -15.89 -23.59 -9.75
CA VAL A 131 -17.29 -23.57 -9.30
C VAL A 131 -18.14 -22.98 -10.42
N GLU A 132 -18.97 -23.80 -11.03
CA GLU A 132 -19.65 -23.50 -12.29
C GLU A 132 -18.62 -23.14 -13.39
N ASP A 133 -18.76 -21.97 -14.03
CA ASP A 133 -17.86 -21.41 -15.03
C ASP A 133 -16.87 -20.37 -14.45
N VAL A 134 -16.70 -20.37 -13.11
CA VAL A 134 -15.78 -19.47 -12.40
C VAL A 134 -14.60 -20.26 -11.86
N GLN A 135 -13.40 -19.81 -12.23
CA GLN A 135 -12.15 -20.31 -11.67
C GLN A 135 -11.81 -19.54 -10.39
N VAL A 136 -11.41 -20.25 -9.36
CA VAL A 136 -10.88 -19.67 -8.11
C VAL A 136 -9.36 -19.75 -8.13
N LEU A 137 -8.70 -18.60 -8.07
CA LEU A 137 -7.26 -18.53 -7.84
C LEU A 137 -7.06 -18.19 -6.37
N PHE A 138 -6.16 -18.89 -5.70
CA PHE A 138 -5.95 -18.72 -4.27
C PHE A 138 -4.46 -18.72 -3.94
N LYS A 139 -4.02 -17.73 -3.17
CA LYS A 139 -2.63 -17.59 -2.77
C LYS A 139 -2.51 -17.21 -1.30
N GLU A 140 -1.59 -17.88 -0.62
CA GLU A 140 -1.20 -17.48 0.75
C GLU A 140 -0.48 -16.14 0.76
N ALA A 141 -0.63 -15.42 1.88
CA ALA A 141 0.10 -14.22 2.22
C ALA A 141 0.75 -14.38 3.60
N THR A 142 1.08 -13.29 4.25
CA THR A 142 1.74 -13.34 5.56
C THR A 142 0.85 -13.99 6.62
N GLU A 143 1.37 -15.00 7.32
CA GLU A 143 0.69 -15.74 8.41
C GLU A 143 -0.63 -16.37 7.92
N HIS A 144 -1.74 -16.10 8.63
CA HIS A 144 -3.09 -16.59 8.34
C HIS A 144 -3.77 -15.89 7.15
N ARG A 145 -3.13 -14.90 6.55
CA ARG A 145 -3.70 -14.12 5.44
C ARG A 145 -3.56 -14.85 4.12
N ALA A 146 -4.48 -14.56 3.21
CA ALA A 146 -4.48 -15.04 1.84
C ALA A 146 -5.25 -14.07 0.93
N VAL A 147 -5.17 -14.32 -0.35
CA VAL A 147 -5.97 -13.64 -1.37
C VAL A 147 -6.73 -14.68 -2.18
N MET A 148 -8.00 -14.39 -2.46
CA MET A 148 -8.86 -15.19 -3.34
C MET A 148 -9.27 -14.34 -4.53
N VAL A 149 -9.18 -14.91 -5.74
CA VAL A 149 -9.64 -14.28 -6.97
C VAL A 149 -10.68 -15.16 -7.64
N LEU A 150 -11.81 -14.59 -7.97
CA LEU A 150 -12.85 -15.22 -8.78
C LEU A 150 -12.70 -14.71 -10.21
N ARG A 151 -12.43 -15.61 -11.15
CA ARG A 151 -12.26 -15.33 -12.57
C ARG A 151 -13.35 -16.00 -13.39
N GLY A 152 -14.17 -15.22 -14.04
CA GLY A 152 -15.27 -15.70 -14.87
C GLY A 152 -16.15 -14.58 -15.39
N PRO A 153 -17.09 -14.90 -16.27
CA PRO A 153 -18.00 -13.88 -16.84
C PRO A 153 -19.09 -13.45 -15.84
N GLY A 154 -19.58 -12.22 -15.98
CA GLY A 154 -20.76 -11.74 -15.26
C GLY A 154 -20.58 -11.69 -13.73
N LEU A 155 -19.41 -11.27 -13.25
CA LEU A 155 -19.11 -11.09 -11.84
C LEU A 155 -19.14 -9.60 -11.46
N SER A 156 -19.44 -9.32 -10.18
CA SER A 156 -19.47 -7.98 -9.60
C SER A 156 -18.85 -7.98 -8.20
N SER A 157 -18.13 -6.91 -7.85
CA SER A 157 -17.62 -6.70 -6.49
C SER A 157 -18.66 -6.13 -5.52
N ALA A 158 -19.87 -5.82 -5.98
CA ALA A 158 -20.96 -5.29 -5.15
C ALA A 158 -21.58 -6.38 -4.25
N ILE A 159 -20.77 -7.02 -3.41
CA ILE A 159 -21.15 -8.08 -2.48
C ILE A 159 -20.70 -7.76 -1.06
N THR A 160 -21.30 -8.43 -0.07
CA THR A 160 -20.93 -8.27 1.34
C THR A 160 -19.75 -9.15 1.72
N ASP A 161 -19.11 -8.80 2.87
CA ASP A 161 -18.06 -9.62 3.46
C ASP A 161 -18.65 -10.89 4.09
N ALA A 162 -17.99 -12.03 3.93
CA ALA A 162 -18.31 -13.28 4.63
C ALA A 162 -17.71 -13.33 6.04
N ASP A 163 -16.68 -12.53 6.32
CA ASP A 163 -16.05 -12.42 7.65
C ASP A 163 -17.03 -11.80 8.67
N PRO A 164 -17.39 -12.51 9.75
CA PRO A 164 -18.30 -11.99 10.78
C PRO A 164 -17.68 -10.87 11.64
N LYS A 165 -16.36 -10.62 11.53
CA LYS A 165 -15.56 -9.66 12.30
C LYS A 165 -15.50 -9.94 13.82
N LYS A 166 -16.23 -10.95 14.31
CA LYS A 166 -16.26 -11.41 15.70
C LYS A 166 -16.23 -12.93 15.75
N GLU A 167 -15.56 -13.48 16.74
CA GLU A 167 -15.61 -14.90 17.08
C GLU A 167 -16.95 -15.27 17.71
N GLY A 168 -17.30 -16.56 17.69
CA GLY A 168 -18.58 -17.06 18.17
C GLY A 168 -19.76 -16.80 17.24
N GLN A 169 -19.51 -16.36 16.02
CA GLN A 169 -20.53 -16.13 14.99
C GLN A 169 -20.33 -17.06 13.80
N PRO A 170 -21.40 -17.41 13.07
CA PRO A 170 -21.27 -18.16 11.83
C PRO A 170 -20.56 -17.30 10.74
N ILE A 171 -19.98 -17.96 9.75
CA ILE A 171 -19.58 -17.29 8.50
C ILE A 171 -20.84 -16.63 7.93
N ARG A 172 -20.75 -15.35 7.60
CA ARG A 172 -21.90 -14.62 7.08
C ARG A 172 -22.22 -15.08 5.66
N PRO A 173 -23.49 -15.28 5.31
CA PRO A 173 -23.88 -15.46 3.93
C PRO A 173 -23.48 -14.21 3.12
N VAL A 174 -22.98 -14.43 1.92
CA VAL A 174 -22.63 -13.33 1.00
C VAL A 174 -23.93 -12.84 0.37
N LEU A 175 -24.17 -11.54 0.43
CA LEU A 175 -25.35 -10.90 -0.14
C LEU A 175 -24.97 -9.86 -1.18
N PRO A 176 -25.76 -9.66 -2.23
CA PRO A 176 -25.55 -8.56 -3.17
C PRO A 176 -25.79 -7.22 -2.43
N ARG A 177 -25.00 -6.21 -2.76
CA ARG A 177 -25.13 -4.83 -2.23
C ARG A 177 -25.97 -3.95 -3.14
N ASP A 178 -26.10 -4.34 -4.37
CA ASP A 178 -26.99 -3.72 -5.35
C ASP A 178 -27.93 -4.79 -5.95
N GLY A 179 -28.90 -4.39 -6.71
CA GLY A 179 -29.85 -5.33 -7.33
C GLY A 179 -29.40 -5.87 -8.68
N SER A 180 -28.09 -5.87 -8.98
CA SER A 180 -27.59 -6.36 -10.26
C SER A 180 -27.55 -7.88 -10.30
N PRO A 181 -27.90 -8.51 -11.45
CA PRO A 181 -27.77 -9.96 -11.64
C PRO A 181 -26.34 -10.46 -11.41
N GLU A 182 -25.35 -9.63 -11.74
CA GLU A 182 -23.92 -9.95 -11.55
C GLU A 182 -23.55 -10.04 -10.07
N ALA A 183 -24.08 -9.13 -9.21
CA ALA A 183 -23.85 -9.19 -7.77
C ALA A 183 -24.56 -10.38 -7.13
N GLU A 184 -25.81 -10.69 -7.52
CA GLU A 184 -26.54 -11.87 -7.07
C GLU A 184 -25.80 -13.16 -7.46
N ARG A 185 -25.31 -13.23 -8.71
CA ARG A 185 -24.54 -14.35 -9.19
C ARG A 185 -23.24 -14.50 -8.40
N THR A 186 -22.47 -13.43 -8.21
CA THR A 186 -21.20 -13.46 -7.48
C THR A 186 -21.39 -13.89 -6.04
N ALA A 187 -22.39 -13.36 -5.35
CA ALA A 187 -22.72 -13.74 -3.99
C ALA A 187 -23.01 -15.24 -3.86
N ARG A 188 -23.86 -15.79 -4.73
CA ARG A 188 -24.18 -17.23 -4.78
C ARG A 188 -22.96 -18.10 -5.08
N ILE A 189 -22.11 -17.68 -6.02
CA ILE A 189 -20.89 -18.41 -6.37
C ILE A 189 -19.92 -18.41 -5.20
N LEU A 190 -19.67 -17.24 -4.57
CA LEU A 190 -18.75 -17.12 -3.45
C LEU A 190 -19.21 -17.98 -2.25
N ASP A 191 -20.49 -18.01 -1.91
CA ASP A 191 -21.00 -18.91 -0.87
C ASP A 191 -20.66 -20.38 -1.16
N ARG A 192 -20.85 -20.82 -2.41
CA ARG A 192 -20.49 -22.20 -2.82
C ARG A 192 -18.96 -22.43 -2.76
N VAL A 193 -18.17 -21.46 -3.16
CA VAL A 193 -16.70 -21.50 -3.04
C VAL A 193 -16.29 -21.67 -1.59
N LEU A 194 -16.86 -20.89 -0.66
CA LEU A 194 -16.52 -20.97 0.76
C LEU A 194 -16.90 -22.31 1.38
N VAL A 195 -18.06 -22.88 1.02
CA VAL A 195 -18.46 -24.23 1.44
C VAL A 195 -17.44 -25.25 0.90
N ARG A 196 -17.09 -25.15 -0.38
CA ARG A 196 -16.12 -26.08 -0.98
C ARG A 196 -14.73 -25.95 -0.35
N CYS A 197 -14.29 -24.75 0.01
CA CYS A 197 -13.06 -24.54 0.77
C CYS A 197 -13.11 -25.28 2.12
N GLN A 198 -14.21 -25.20 2.85
CA GLN A 198 -14.37 -25.92 4.13
C GLN A 198 -14.27 -27.44 3.94
N GLU A 199 -14.93 -27.99 2.93
CA GLU A 199 -14.88 -29.43 2.64
C GLU A 199 -13.44 -29.92 2.35
N ILE A 200 -12.70 -29.17 1.51
CA ILE A 200 -11.32 -29.50 1.16
C ILE A 200 -10.41 -29.38 2.38
N LEU A 201 -10.49 -28.26 3.10
CA LEU A 201 -9.62 -27.97 4.24
C LEU A 201 -9.87 -28.91 5.43
N ALA A 202 -11.13 -29.30 5.68
CA ALA A 202 -11.47 -30.24 6.75
C ALA A 202 -10.85 -31.63 6.53
N GLN A 203 -10.62 -32.03 5.28
CA GLN A 203 -10.03 -33.32 4.92
C GLN A 203 -8.51 -33.24 4.75
N HIS A 204 -7.92 -32.03 4.77
CA HIS A 204 -6.51 -31.84 4.47
C HIS A 204 -5.62 -32.45 5.57
N PRO A 205 -4.57 -33.24 5.23
CA PRO A 205 -3.70 -33.91 6.20
C PRO A 205 -3.09 -32.96 7.22
N LEU A 206 -2.64 -31.79 6.79
CA LEU A 206 -2.06 -30.76 7.68
C LEU A 206 -3.02 -30.36 8.81
N ASN A 207 -4.32 -30.24 8.55
CA ASN A 207 -5.29 -29.89 9.59
C ASN A 207 -5.47 -31.01 10.61
N ARG A 208 -5.39 -32.27 10.20
CA ARG A 208 -5.39 -33.43 11.10
C ARG A 208 -4.13 -33.46 11.97
N GLU A 209 -2.96 -33.15 11.41
CA GLU A 209 -1.70 -33.03 12.13
C GLU A 209 -1.78 -31.90 13.17
N ARG A 210 -2.36 -30.76 12.79
CA ARG A 210 -2.56 -29.61 13.70
C ARG A 210 -3.47 -29.98 14.88
N GLU A 211 -4.58 -30.66 14.62
CA GLU A 211 -5.48 -31.12 15.67
C GLU A 211 -4.81 -32.12 16.63
N ILE A 212 -4.04 -33.07 16.11
CA ILE A 212 -3.23 -34.00 16.92
C ILE A 212 -2.22 -33.25 17.80
N ALA A 213 -1.63 -32.18 17.27
CA ALA A 213 -0.70 -31.32 17.99
C ALA A 213 -1.39 -30.31 18.95
N GLY A 214 -2.72 -30.35 19.07
CA GLY A 214 -3.49 -29.42 19.89
C GLY A 214 -3.57 -27.98 19.35
N LEU A 215 -3.24 -27.79 18.08
CA LEU A 215 -3.31 -26.51 17.39
C LEU A 215 -4.67 -26.32 16.71
N PRO A 216 -5.19 -25.08 16.60
CA PRO A 216 -6.42 -24.80 15.86
C PRO A 216 -6.27 -25.18 14.38
N PRO A 217 -7.18 -26.01 13.78
CA PRO A 217 -7.13 -26.29 12.36
C PRO A 217 -7.49 -25.05 11.53
N ALA A 218 -6.87 -24.91 10.37
CA ALA A 218 -7.19 -23.88 9.38
C ALA A 218 -8.23 -24.43 8.40
N ASN A 219 -9.46 -24.65 8.86
CA ASN A 219 -10.50 -25.42 8.16
C ASN A 219 -11.61 -24.55 7.55
N ALA A 220 -11.43 -23.24 7.53
CA ALA A 220 -12.36 -22.31 6.91
C ALA A 220 -11.63 -21.11 6.30
N ILE A 221 -12.28 -20.47 5.33
CA ILE A 221 -11.83 -19.21 4.71
C ILE A 221 -12.85 -18.11 5.02
N LEU A 222 -12.35 -16.98 5.48
CA LEU A 222 -13.14 -15.76 5.69
C LEU A 222 -12.72 -14.72 4.65
N THR A 223 -13.68 -14.22 3.86
CA THR A 223 -13.42 -13.23 2.80
C THR A 223 -13.98 -11.86 3.15
N ARG A 224 -13.29 -10.82 2.65
CA ARG A 224 -13.68 -9.42 2.82
C ARG A 224 -13.04 -8.51 1.77
N GLY A 225 -13.60 -7.29 1.62
CA GLY A 225 -13.02 -6.25 0.79
C GLY A 225 -12.95 -6.65 -0.68
N ALA A 226 -14.06 -7.18 -1.20
CA ALA A 226 -14.19 -7.47 -2.62
C ALA A 226 -13.92 -6.22 -3.46
N GLY A 227 -13.09 -6.37 -4.48
CA GLY A 227 -12.82 -5.37 -5.49
C GLY A 227 -12.80 -6.00 -6.87
N GLN A 228 -13.07 -5.21 -7.89
CA GLN A 228 -13.06 -5.66 -9.27
C GLN A 228 -11.92 -5.02 -10.03
N MET A 229 -11.13 -5.82 -10.73
CA MET A 229 -10.07 -5.30 -11.58
C MET A 229 -10.67 -4.53 -12.76
N PRO A 230 -10.48 -3.19 -12.83
CA PRO A 230 -10.94 -2.42 -13.97
C PRO A 230 -10.01 -2.59 -15.17
N LYS A 231 -10.44 -2.10 -16.33
CA LYS A 231 -9.54 -1.92 -17.47
C LYS A 231 -8.75 -0.64 -17.24
N LEU A 232 -7.56 -0.75 -16.68
CA LEU A 232 -6.65 0.37 -16.42
C LEU A 232 -5.49 0.37 -17.41
N GLU A 233 -5.10 1.56 -17.86
CA GLU A 233 -3.81 1.78 -18.48
C GLU A 233 -2.74 1.90 -17.38
N LYS A 234 -1.66 1.16 -17.50
CA LYS A 234 -0.57 1.24 -16.52
C LYS A 234 0.20 2.55 -16.68
N THR A 235 0.47 3.21 -15.58
CA THR A 235 1.22 4.48 -15.57
C THR A 235 2.55 4.38 -16.30
N ALA A 236 3.29 3.29 -16.10
CA ALA A 236 4.55 3.05 -16.79
C ALA A 236 4.39 2.98 -18.31
N GLU A 237 3.30 2.38 -18.80
CA GLU A 237 2.98 2.30 -20.23
C GLU A 237 2.52 3.66 -20.78
N LYS A 238 1.63 4.35 -20.06
CA LYS A 238 1.08 5.66 -20.43
C LYS A 238 2.17 6.72 -20.64
N TYR A 239 3.15 6.75 -19.77
CA TYR A 239 4.24 7.75 -19.79
C TYR A 239 5.55 7.19 -20.39
N HIS A 240 5.54 5.96 -20.90
CA HIS A 240 6.74 5.28 -21.43
C HIS A 240 7.93 5.31 -20.47
N LEU A 241 7.64 5.09 -19.18
CA LEU A 241 8.60 5.13 -18.09
C LEU A 241 9.11 3.73 -17.72
N LYS A 242 10.39 3.66 -17.37
CA LYS A 242 10.89 2.60 -16.51
C LYS A 242 10.75 3.08 -15.08
N ALA A 243 9.84 2.47 -14.33
CA ALA A 243 9.55 2.87 -12.96
C ALA A 243 9.73 1.71 -11.99
N ALA A 244 10.17 2.00 -10.77
CA ALA A 244 10.41 1.02 -9.72
C ALA A 244 9.90 1.48 -8.36
N CYS A 245 9.58 0.53 -7.48
CA CYS A 245 9.19 0.79 -6.10
C CYS A 245 9.95 -0.12 -5.14
N VAL A 246 10.61 0.48 -4.16
CA VAL A 246 11.29 -0.20 -3.05
C VAL A 246 10.44 -0.07 -1.80
N ALA A 247 9.81 -1.16 -1.36
CA ALA A 247 8.93 -1.17 -0.21
C ALA A 247 8.95 -2.53 0.50
N ALA A 248 8.49 -2.54 1.76
CA ALA A 248 8.27 -3.77 2.54
C ALA A 248 6.79 -4.20 2.52
N GLU A 249 5.88 -3.26 2.32
CA GLU A 249 4.45 -3.47 2.46
C GLU A 249 3.81 -4.00 1.17
N SER A 250 3.10 -5.13 1.28
CA SER A 250 2.43 -5.76 0.13
C SER A 250 1.41 -4.84 -0.55
N THR A 251 0.71 -4.01 0.22
CA THR A 251 -0.25 -3.03 -0.32
C THR A 251 0.43 -2.00 -1.23
N VAL A 252 1.60 -1.49 -0.81
CA VAL A 252 2.39 -0.52 -1.60
C VAL A 252 2.97 -1.17 -2.85
N LEU A 253 3.55 -2.39 -2.70
CA LEU A 253 4.05 -3.19 -3.82
C LEU A 253 2.92 -3.54 -4.80
N GLY A 254 1.71 -3.77 -4.29
CA GLY A 254 0.53 -4.05 -5.11
C GLY A 254 0.10 -2.86 -5.95
N ALA A 255 0.02 -1.67 -5.37
CA ALA A 255 -0.26 -0.43 -6.09
C ALA A 255 0.82 -0.15 -7.16
N ALA A 256 2.09 -0.40 -6.83
CA ALA A 256 3.21 -0.24 -7.76
C ALA A 256 3.12 -1.21 -8.96
N ARG A 257 2.84 -2.50 -8.71
CA ARG A 257 2.67 -3.50 -9.79
C ARG A 257 1.47 -3.19 -10.67
N LEU A 258 0.36 -2.72 -10.07
CA LEU A 258 -0.81 -2.26 -10.82
C LEU A 258 -0.43 -1.10 -11.75
N ALA A 259 0.43 -0.19 -11.30
CA ALA A 259 0.95 0.92 -12.10
C ALA A 259 2.00 0.49 -13.15
N GLY A 260 2.39 -0.79 -13.18
CA GLY A 260 3.40 -1.32 -14.09
C GLY A 260 4.84 -1.06 -13.64
N PHE A 261 5.07 -0.81 -12.35
CA PHE A 261 6.40 -0.58 -11.78
C PHE A 261 7.06 -1.91 -11.41
N ASP A 262 8.37 -2.00 -11.60
CA ASP A 262 9.18 -3.06 -11.03
C ASP A 262 9.23 -2.91 -9.50
N THR A 263 9.21 -4.02 -8.77
CA THR A 263 9.14 -3.99 -7.30
C THR A 263 10.35 -4.66 -6.68
N TYR A 264 10.92 -3.99 -5.69
CA TYR A 264 12.07 -4.47 -4.93
C TYR A 264 11.70 -4.57 -3.45
N THR A 265 11.92 -5.74 -2.87
CA THR A 265 11.70 -6.01 -1.44
C THR A 265 12.72 -7.04 -0.94
N ASP A 266 12.96 -7.04 0.35
CA ASP A 266 13.80 -8.01 1.05
C ASP A 266 13.13 -8.37 2.39
N PRO A 267 12.20 -9.37 2.40
CA PRO A 267 11.41 -9.69 3.60
C PRO A 267 12.25 -10.10 4.82
N GLY A 268 13.52 -10.52 4.61
CA GLY A 268 14.43 -10.87 5.70
C GLY A 268 15.07 -9.66 6.38
N ARG A 269 15.09 -8.51 5.72
CA ARG A 269 15.76 -7.29 6.19
C ARG A 269 14.82 -6.08 6.26
N MET A 270 13.90 -5.97 5.32
CA MET A 270 12.97 -4.83 5.24
C MET A 270 11.65 -5.18 5.92
N THR A 271 11.28 -4.39 6.90
CA THR A 271 10.02 -4.50 7.66
C THR A 271 9.20 -3.22 7.55
N GLY A 272 7.93 -3.25 7.98
CA GLY A 272 7.11 -2.05 8.17
C GLY A 272 7.38 -1.30 9.48
N ASN A 273 8.23 -1.83 10.36
CA ASN A 273 8.45 -1.30 11.71
C ASN A 273 9.67 -0.37 11.81
N LEU A 274 9.91 0.13 13.03
CA LEU A 274 11.06 0.97 13.35
C LEU A 274 12.42 0.29 13.10
N ASP A 275 12.49 -1.02 13.16
CA ASP A 275 13.69 -1.83 12.97
C ASP A 275 14.03 -2.11 11.49
N THR A 276 13.24 -1.60 10.56
CA THR A 276 13.50 -1.80 9.12
C THR A 276 14.93 -1.43 8.75
N ASP A 277 15.56 -2.25 7.92
CA ASP A 277 16.91 -2.02 7.42
C ASP A 277 16.89 -0.91 6.35
N ILE A 278 17.22 0.32 6.77
CA ILE A 278 17.26 1.48 5.88
C ILE A 278 18.42 1.42 4.89
N ASP A 279 19.54 0.79 5.24
CA ASP A 279 20.69 0.61 4.35
C ASP A 279 20.28 -0.25 3.16
N ARG A 280 19.59 -1.37 3.43
CA ARG A 280 19.08 -2.23 2.38
C ARG A 280 18.07 -1.54 1.47
N LYS A 281 17.22 -0.69 2.03
CA LYS A 281 16.26 0.11 1.26
C LYS A 281 16.96 1.06 0.30
N VAL A 282 17.96 1.81 0.79
CA VAL A 282 18.73 2.75 -0.03
C VAL A 282 19.55 2.03 -1.09
N GLU A 283 20.24 0.93 -0.74
CA GLU A 283 20.97 0.09 -1.69
C GLU A 283 20.10 -0.34 -2.88
N LEU A 284 18.87 -0.80 -2.60
CA LEU A 284 17.94 -1.20 -3.64
C LEU A 284 17.43 -0.02 -4.48
N ALA A 285 17.22 1.15 -3.86
CA ALA A 285 16.80 2.36 -4.58
C ALA A 285 17.92 2.88 -5.51
N VAL A 286 19.16 2.91 -5.03
CA VAL A 286 20.34 3.27 -5.83
C VAL A 286 20.51 2.33 -7.01
N LYS A 287 20.38 1.01 -6.76
CA LYS A 287 20.40 0.01 -7.82
C LYS A 287 19.29 0.21 -8.85
N ALA A 288 18.08 0.50 -8.38
CA ALA A 288 16.94 0.76 -9.26
C ALA A 288 17.14 2.02 -10.11
N LEU A 289 17.74 3.09 -9.55
CA LEU A 289 18.03 4.32 -10.28
C LEU A 289 19.01 4.13 -11.46
N ALA A 290 19.83 3.08 -11.47
CA ALA A 290 20.68 2.79 -12.61
C ALA A 290 19.86 2.58 -13.90
N ASP A 291 18.76 1.84 -13.81
CA ASP A 291 17.97 1.38 -14.96
C ASP A 291 16.57 2.04 -15.08
N HIS A 292 16.09 2.73 -14.05
CA HIS A 292 14.74 3.31 -13.99
C HIS A 292 14.79 4.84 -13.99
N ASP A 293 13.72 5.44 -14.48
CA ASP A 293 13.56 6.90 -14.60
C ASP A 293 12.83 7.48 -13.39
N PHE A 294 11.91 6.69 -12.81
CA PHE A 294 11.10 7.03 -11.64
C PHE A 294 11.23 5.92 -10.60
N VAL A 295 11.80 6.25 -9.45
CA VAL A 295 11.98 5.29 -8.35
C VAL A 295 11.26 5.78 -7.11
N VAL A 296 10.50 4.90 -6.48
CA VAL A 296 9.82 5.15 -5.20
C VAL A 296 10.59 4.43 -4.09
N LEU A 297 10.88 5.14 -3.00
CA LEU A 297 11.49 4.61 -1.79
C LEU A 297 10.56 4.84 -0.59
N HIS A 298 10.01 3.76 -0.05
CA HIS A 298 8.92 3.82 0.92
C HIS A 298 9.34 3.41 2.33
N MET A 299 8.80 4.10 3.36
CA MET A 299 8.95 3.79 4.79
C MET A 299 7.60 3.79 5.50
N LYS A 300 7.20 2.66 6.10
CA LYS A 300 5.89 2.47 6.77
C LYS A 300 5.87 2.92 8.23
N ALA A 301 7.00 2.97 8.91
CA ALA A 301 7.06 3.11 10.36
C ALA A 301 6.30 4.31 10.95
N PRO A 302 6.26 5.51 10.33
CA PRO A 302 5.50 6.64 10.89
C PRO A 302 4.00 6.34 11.02
N ASP A 303 3.40 5.66 10.05
CA ASP A 303 1.99 5.28 10.07
C ASP A 303 1.66 4.31 11.20
N LEU A 304 2.50 3.28 11.41
CA LEU A 304 2.30 2.34 12.51
C LEU A 304 2.31 3.05 13.87
N MET A 305 3.22 3.99 14.07
CA MET A 305 3.30 4.77 15.30
C MET A 305 2.09 5.69 15.47
N GLY A 306 1.55 6.22 14.37
CA GLY A 306 0.29 6.98 14.37
C GLY A 306 -0.88 6.13 14.83
N HIS A 307 -1.07 4.95 14.25
CA HIS A 307 -2.12 4.00 14.65
C HIS A 307 -1.98 3.49 16.08
N ASP A 308 -0.76 3.34 16.58
CA ASP A 308 -0.48 2.98 17.98
C ASP A 308 -0.77 4.13 18.95
N GLY A 309 -0.98 5.35 18.46
CA GLY A 309 -1.12 6.56 19.26
C GLY A 309 0.15 6.87 20.05
N ASN A 310 1.31 6.71 19.41
CA ASN A 310 2.63 6.85 20.01
C ASN A 310 3.43 8.00 19.38
N PRO A 311 3.22 9.26 19.80
CA PRO A 311 3.90 10.43 19.22
C PRO A 311 5.43 10.36 19.32
N ARG A 312 5.99 9.91 20.45
CA ARG A 312 7.44 9.73 20.60
C ARG A 312 8.00 8.63 19.72
N GLY A 313 7.22 7.56 19.50
CA GLY A 313 7.54 6.52 18.52
C GLY A 313 7.57 7.07 17.11
N LYS A 314 6.60 7.96 16.77
CA LYS A 314 6.53 8.60 15.47
C LYS A 314 7.69 9.57 15.23
N VAL A 315 8.09 10.33 16.24
CA VAL A 315 9.34 11.15 16.20
C VAL A 315 10.53 10.26 15.82
N ARG A 316 10.75 9.12 16.51
CA ARG A 316 11.84 8.19 16.15
C ARG A 316 11.72 7.62 14.76
N ALA A 317 10.50 7.34 14.28
CA ALA A 317 10.29 6.87 12.91
C ALA A 317 10.70 7.94 11.87
N ILE A 318 10.38 9.20 12.15
CA ILE A 318 10.76 10.35 11.31
C ILE A 318 12.28 10.57 11.32
N GLU A 319 12.93 10.45 12.49
CA GLU A 319 14.39 10.54 12.59
C GLU A 319 15.10 9.40 11.82
N ARG A 320 14.49 8.21 11.75
CA ARG A 320 15.00 7.13 10.88
C ARG A 320 14.75 7.41 9.39
N TYR A 321 13.64 8.07 9.07
CA TYR A 321 13.39 8.53 7.69
C TYR A 321 14.39 9.61 7.30
N ASP A 322 14.75 10.52 8.20
CA ASP A 322 15.83 11.49 8.01
C ASP A 322 17.19 10.82 7.77
N ALA A 323 17.52 9.80 8.59
CA ALA A 323 18.74 9.02 8.39
C ALA A 323 18.76 8.29 7.03
N MET A 324 17.60 7.79 6.56
CA MET A 324 17.48 7.22 5.22
C MET A 324 17.70 8.27 4.14
N ALA A 325 17.19 9.49 4.31
CA ALA A 325 17.43 10.61 3.41
C ALA A 325 18.92 11.02 3.38
N GLY A 326 19.59 11.03 4.53
CA GLY A 326 21.02 11.28 4.62
C GLY A 326 21.85 10.29 3.79
N LYS A 327 21.55 9.00 3.88
CA LYS A 327 22.20 7.97 3.07
C LYS A 327 21.94 8.15 1.56
N VAL A 328 20.73 8.53 1.19
CA VAL A 328 20.40 8.87 -0.20
C VAL A 328 21.26 10.03 -0.69
N LEU A 329 21.46 11.08 0.12
CA LEU A 329 22.31 12.22 -0.23
C LEU A 329 23.80 11.87 -0.31
N GLU A 330 24.26 10.88 0.45
CA GLU A 330 25.63 10.39 0.43
C GLU A 330 25.92 9.48 -0.80
N GLU A 331 25.04 8.54 -1.11
CA GLU A 331 25.28 7.50 -2.11
C GLU A 331 24.96 7.94 -3.56
N ILE A 332 23.94 8.78 -3.77
CA ILE A 332 23.48 9.14 -5.11
C ILE A 332 24.42 10.11 -5.85
N PRO A 333 25.12 11.08 -5.24
CA PRO A 333 26.08 11.93 -5.96
C PRO A 333 27.18 11.17 -6.70
N GLU A 334 27.45 9.93 -6.27
CA GLU A 334 28.39 9.05 -6.95
C GLU A 334 27.85 8.49 -8.27
N LEU A 335 26.52 8.53 -8.47
CA LEU A 335 25.88 8.12 -9.73
C LEU A 335 26.02 9.23 -10.78
N THR A 336 26.79 8.95 -11.82
CA THR A 336 27.00 9.89 -12.93
C THR A 336 26.08 9.60 -14.11
N GLY A 337 25.81 10.60 -14.92
CA GLY A 337 25.11 10.43 -16.20
C GLY A 337 23.64 10.87 -16.24
N PHE A 338 23.06 11.30 -15.13
CA PHE A 338 21.70 11.86 -15.07
C PHE A 338 21.58 13.04 -14.09
N ASN A 339 20.49 13.79 -14.17
CA ASN A 339 20.11 14.79 -13.18
C ASN A 339 19.11 14.15 -12.23
N LEU A 340 19.42 14.10 -10.94
CA LEU A 340 18.45 13.63 -9.93
C LEU A 340 17.51 14.76 -9.54
N ILE A 341 16.22 14.39 -9.47
CA ILE A 341 15.15 15.15 -8.82
C ILE A 341 14.72 14.32 -7.61
N LEU A 342 14.93 14.87 -6.44
CA LEU A 342 14.54 14.25 -5.18
C LEU A 342 13.21 14.84 -4.73
N ALA A 343 12.22 14.00 -4.51
CA ALA A 343 10.90 14.40 -4.05
C ALA A 343 10.58 13.74 -2.71
N LEU A 344 10.02 14.49 -1.77
CA LEU A 344 9.53 14.01 -0.48
C LEU A 344 8.01 14.14 -0.46
N ALA A 345 7.31 13.10 -0.02
CA ALA A 345 5.86 13.09 0.13
C ALA A 345 5.41 12.12 1.23
N ALA A 346 4.12 12.13 1.50
CA ALA A 346 3.40 11.10 2.24
C ALA A 346 2.11 10.75 1.50
N ASP A 347 1.59 9.57 1.75
CA ASP A 347 0.36 9.05 1.14
C ASP A 347 -0.92 9.44 1.92
N HIS A 348 -0.79 9.86 3.17
CA HIS A 348 -1.82 10.42 4.06
C HIS A 348 -1.23 10.92 5.37
N SER A 349 -2.07 11.54 6.19
CA SER A 349 -1.79 11.83 7.59
C SER A 349 -2.42 10.75 8.49
N THR A 350 -1.68 10.34 9.53
CA THR A 350 -2.17 9.39 10.56
C THR A 350 -1.94 10.00 11.95
N PRO A 351 -2.80 10.94 12.38
CA PRO A 351 -2.62 11.61 13.67
C PRO A 351 -2.65 10.63 14.83
N CYS A 352 -1.63 10.70 15.70
CA CYS A 352 -1.49 9.86 16.88
C CYS A 352 -2.67 9.96 17.83
N GLU A 353 -3.26 11.15 17.98
CA GLU A 353 -4.46 11.37 18.78
C GLU A 353 -5.66 10.58 18.24
N ARG A 354 -5.81 10.54 16.92
CA ARG A 354 -6.92 9.90 16.23
C ARG A 354 -6.73 8.39 16.06
N ARG A 355 -5.48 7.93 15.96
CA ARG A 355 -5.11 6.53 15.66
C ARG A 355 -5.73 5.99 14.37
N GLU A 356 -6.06 6.88 13.46
CA GLU A 356 -6.70 6.59 12.18
C GLU A 356 -6.32 7.69 11.18
N HIS A 357 -6.44 7.39 9.89
CA HIS A 357 -6.15 8.34 8.83
C HIS A 357 -7.05 9.57 8.91
N SER A 358 -6.52 10.71 8.54
CA SER A 358 -7.24 11.97 8.49
C SER A 358 -7.08 12.68 7.15
N GLY A 359 -7.94 13.65 6.89
CA GLY A 359 -7.86 14.51 5.71
C GLY A 359 -6.97 15.73 5.91
N ASP A 360 -6.07 15.72 6.91
CA ASP A 360 -5.07 16.78 7.06
C ASP A 360 -4.04 16.68 5.92
N PRO A 361 -3.61 17.80 5.32
CA PRO A 361 -2.64 17.79 4.24
C PRO A 361 -1.27 17.33 4.73
N VAL A 362 -0.47 16.78 3.82
CA VAL A 362 0.90 16.33 4.10
C VAL A 362 1.92 17.29 3.49
N PRO A 363 3.11 17.48 4.10
CA PRO A 363 4.15 18.30 3.50
C PRO A 363 4.79 17.58 2.32
N ILE A 364 5.16 18.35 1.30
CA ILE A 364 5.87 17.90 0.10
C ILE A 364 7.07 18.79 -0.19
N VAL A 365 8.10 18.20 -0.82
CA VAL A 365 9.26 18.91 -1.33
C VAL A 365 9.66 18.35 -2.68
N VAL A 366 10.15 19.20 -3.56
CA VAL A 366 10.87 18.80 -4.77
C VAL A 366 12.18 19.58 -4.84
N ALA A 367 13.31 18.87 -4.91
CA ALA A 367 14.65 19.44 -4.93
C ALA A 367 15.48 18.85 -6.09
N GLY A 368 16.38 19.65 -6.64
CA GLY A 368 17.28 19.21 -7.73
C GLY A 368 17.90 20.41 -8.46
N LYS A 369 18.86 20.14 -9.32
CA LYS A 369 19.65 21.18 -9.99
C LYS A 369 18.83 22.24 -10.74
N ASN A 370 17.73 21.83 -11.36
CA ASN A 370 16.88 22.71 -12.17
C ASN A 370 15.57 23.08 -11.46
N ILE A 371 15.46 22.80 -10.17
CA ILE A 371 14.29 23.15 -9.37
C ILE A 371 14.45 24.57 -8.82
N ARG A 372 13.39 25.37 -8.91
CA ARG A 372 13.36 26.69 -8.27
C ARG A 372 13.36 26.51 -6.76
N LYS A 373 14.27 27.20 -6.09
CA LYS A 373 14.28 27.24 -4.63
C LYS A 373 13.26 28.25 -4.12
N ASP A 374 12.59 27.90 -3.05
CA ASP A 374 11.81 28.86 -2.26
C ASP A 374 12.56 29.29 -0.99
N GLN A 375 11.86 29.80 0.02
CA GLN A 375 12.48 30.30 1.26
C GLN A 375 12.30 29.33 2.44
N VAL A 376 11.70 28.18 2.21
CA VAL A 376 11.50 27.16 3.25
C VAL A 376 12.83 26.49 3.58
N THR A 377 13.14 26.39 4.87
CA THR A 377 14.38 25.79 5.37
C THR A 377 14.15 24.57 6.25
N GLU A 378 12.90 24.29 6.63
CA GLU A 378 12.54 23.16 7.45
C GLU A 378 11.42 22.35 6.79
N TYR A 379 11.51 21.03 6.87
CA TYR A 379 10.51 20.11 6.35
C TYR A 379 9.48 19.76 7.42
N ASP A 380 8.36 20.47 7.43
CA ASP A 380 7.20 20.18 8.27
C ASP A 380 5.90 20.76 7.68
N GLU A 381 4.79 20.49 8.34
CA GLU A 381 3.45 20.88 7.89
C GLU A 381 3.25 22.41 7.89
N ILE A 382 3.92 23.13 8.80
CA ILE A 382 3.77 24.58 8.97
C ILE A 382 4.61 25.32 7.93
N GLN A 383 5.87 24.93 7.80
CA GLN A 383 6.78 25.54 6.83
C GLN A 383 6.40 25.19 5.40
N GLY A 384 6.00 23.93 5.15
CA GLY A 384 5.51 23.49 3.84
C GLY A 384 4.34 24.32 3.33
N ALA A 385 3.45 24.75 4.22
CA ALA A 385 2.32 25.63 3.86
C ALA A 385 2.73 27.00 3.33
N GLN A 386 3.97 27.43 3.55
CA GLN A 386 4.53 28.71 3.08
C GLN A 386 5.39 28.55 1.82
N GLY A 387 5.57 27.33 1.34
CA GLY A 387 6.45 27.02 0.22
C GLY A 387 5.91 27.38 -1.16
N GLY A 388 6.82 27.43 -2.13
CA GLY A 388 6.55 27.87 -3.50
C GLY A 388 5.64 26.94 -4.31
N LEU A 389 5.49 25.67 -3.90
CA LEU A 389 4.54 24.72 -4.51
C LEU A 389 3.10 24.96 -4.06
N ASN A 390 2.90 25.77 -3.03
CA ASN A 390 1.60 26.06 -2.44
C ASN A 390 0.85 24.80 -1.98
N ARG A 391 -0.48 24.82 -2.05
CA ARG A 391 -1.34 23.68 -1.76
C ARG A 391 -1.80 23.03 -3.07
N MET A 392 -1.54 21.74 -3.22
CA MET A 392 -1.90 20.99 -4.42
C MET A 392 -2.53 19.63 -4.07
N THR A 393 -3.10 18.96 -5.06
CA THR A 393 -3.57 17.57 -4.91
C THR A 393 -2.45 16.59 -5.25
N GLY A 394 -2.61 15.33 -4.80
CA GLY A 394 -1.65 14.27 -5.14
C GLY A 394 -1.52 14.03 -6.65
N HIS A 395 -2.63 14.16 -7.39
CA HIS A 395 -2.60 14.08 -8.85
C HIS A 395 -1.78 15.22 -9.48
N MET A 396 -1.94 16.46 -8.99
CA MET A 396 -1.13 17.59 -9.45
C MET A 396 0.35 17.39 -9.13
N PHE A 397 0.66 16.87 -7.95
CA PHE A 397 2.03 16.57 -7.56
C PHE A 397 2.66 15.50 -8.46
N PHE A 398 1.95 14.40 -8.72
CA PHE A 398 2.42 13.39 -9.67
C PHE A 398 2.65 13.98 -11.08
N GLN A 399 1.69 14.77 -11.60
CA GLN A 399 1.80 15.41 -12.89
C GLN A 399 3.02 16.33 -12.98
N PHE A 400 3.32 17.05 -11.90
CA PHE A 400 4.48 17.92 -11.77
C PHE A 400 5.80 17.12 -11.85
N LEU A 401 5.88 15.95 -11.21
CA LEU A 401 7.04 15.07 -11.33
C LEU A 401 7.21 14.49 -12.74
N MET A 402 6.11 14.20 -13.43
CA MET A 402 6.14 13.74 -14.83
C MET A 402 6.60 14.84 -15.78
N ASP A 403 6.23 16.10 -15.52
CA ASP A 403 6.75 17.23 -16.29
C ASP A 403 8.28 17.38 -16.14
N TYR A 404 8.80 17.23 -14.94
CA TYR A 404 10.27 17.22 -14.73
C TYR A 404 10.99 16.04 -15.39
N LEU A 405 10.31 14.94 -15.62
CA LEU A 405 10.81 13.81 -16.41
C LEU A 405 10.73 14.06 -17.93
N GLU A 406 10.11 15.18 -18.36
CA GLU A 406 9.91 15.54 -19.76
C GLU A 406 9.05 14.51 -20.53
N VAL A 407 8.10 13.86 -19.84
CA VAL A 407 7.22 12.82 -20.42
C VAL A 407 5.78 13.29 -20.59
N VAL A 408 5.47 14.51 -20.17
CA VAL A 408 4.14 15.13 -20.36
C VAL A 408 4.12 15.86 -21.69
N PRO A 409 3.13 15.58 -22.57
CA PRO A 409 2.99 16.32 -23.81
C PRO A 409 2.59 17.78 -23.53
N LYS A 410 3.14 18.69 -24.32
CA LYS A 410 2.74 20.09 -24.28
C LYS A 410 1.32 20.25 -24.79
N GLU A 411 0.48 20.93 -24.03
CA GLU A 411 -0.87 21.31 -24.47
C GLU A 411 -0.82 22.58 -25.34
N GLY A 412 -1.62 22.60 -26.38
CA GLY A 412 -1.68 23.70 -27.34
C GLY A 412 -0.47 23.76 -28.29
N ASN A 413 -0.43 24.80 -29.13
CA ASN A 413 0.68 25.01 -30.10
C ASN A 413 1.79 25.89 -29.55
#